data_2779393489d970c35d90afeb8c910a8a
#
_entry.id   2779393489d970c35d90afeb8c910a8a
#
_cell.length_a   1.000
_cell.length_b   1.000
_cell.length_c   1.000
_cell.angle_alpha   90.00
_cell.angle_beta   90.00
_cell.angle_gamma   90.00
#
_symmetry.space_group_name_H-M   'P 1'
#
loop_
_entity.id
_entity.type
_entity.pdbx_description
1 polymer ?
#
loop_
_entity_poly.entity_id
_entity_poly.type
_entity_poly.pdbx_seq_one_letter_code
_entity_poly.pdbx_strand_id
1 'polypeptide(L)'
;TPAEYSPAGDALVHVPSYQQARHLNKPVSGIYVANPGYVLAASAIPRAAVITSVDGTPTPSLDSFIEVLGAVPDGERATLRYYTFDEPQAPKIRSITMDRMWYPAARCRRDDRTGHWPCDLLPPVAVAAPREPSSTTFPRQKDQRLDTLSRSLVMVSFDMPYSVSGVSDRFYSGTGLVVDADEGLVVVDRNTVPVVMGDVSITFAGALSIPGRVVYVHPLHNVSVIAYDPALIGDTPVRSAELDLELPEEGRPVWVVGLKGNNQVATQETRVAGLDPVNFPLSRTMRFRDSNLETLDLVNGPDDFDGVVADERGRVVAMWSSFAWNSGQNLEQENKGLPADLAAEAVALAK
;
A
#
# COMPACT_ATOMS: atom_id res chain seq x y z
N THR A 1 15.60 -24.35 20.59
CA THR A 1 14.33 -24.36 19.81
C THR A 1 13.22 -23.96 20.78
N PRO A 2 12.31 -23.04 20.43
CA PRO A 2 11.18 -22.70 21.27
C PRO A 2 10.27 -23.92 21.49
N ALA A 3 9.57 -23.96 22.60
CA ALA A 3 8.57 -25.00 22.87
C ALA A 3 7.18 -24.64 22.28
N GLU A 4 6.96 -23.35 22.05
CA GLU A 4 5.72 -22.80 21.51
C GLU A 4 5.99 -21.53 20.69
N TYR A 5 5.07 -21.23 19.77
CA TYR A 5 5.04 -19.98 19.02
C TYR A 5 3.60 -19.58 18.69
N SER A 6 3.38 -18.33 18.32
CA SER A 6 2.10 -17.86 17.82
C SER A 6 2.26 -17.30 16.41
N PRO A 7 1.51 -17.80 15.41
CA PRO A 7 1.24 -17.06 14.20
C PRO A 7 0.20 -15.97 14.50
N ALA A 8 0.51 -14.72 14.18
CA ALA A 8 -0.36 -13.57 14.36
C ALA A 8 -0.18 -12.61 13.17
N GLY A 9 -1.20 -12.44 12.32
CA GLY A 9 -1.11 -11.62 11.11
C GLY A 9 0.03 -12.06 10.17
N ASP A 10 0.18 -13.38 9.94
CA ASP A 10 1.28 -14.07 9.27
C ASP A 10 2.66 -13.92 9.97
N ALA A 11 2.77 -13.14 11.02
CA ALA A 11 4.00 -13.07 11.78
C ALA A 11 4.20 -14.36 12.58
N LEU A 12 5.45 -14.82 12.67
CA LEU A 12 5.81 -15.94 13.53
C LEU A 12 6.59 -15.40 14.72
N VAL A 13 6.00 -15.50 15.90
CA VAL A 13 6.56 -14.93 17.13
C VAL A 13 6.67 -15.96 18.24
N HIS A 14 7.68 -15.82 19.10
CA HIS A 14 7.91 -16.68 20.27
C HIS A 14 8.71 -15.95 21.33
N VAL A 15 8.81 -16.49 22.54
CA VAL A 15 9.72 -15.96 23.58
C VAL A 15 11.17 -16.15 23.15
N PRO A 16 12.09 -15.17 23.33
CA PRO A 16 13.49 -15.33 23.02
C PRO A 16 14.10 -16.56 23.71
N SER A 17 14.94 -17.30 23.02
CA SER A 17 15.70 -18.38 23.64
C SER A 17 16.71 -17.84 24.68
N TYR A 18 17.11 -18.69 25.60
CA TYR A 18 18.18 -18.34 26.57
C TYR A 18 19.45 -17.85 25.86
N GLN A 19 19.84 -18.47 24.75
CA GLN A 19 21.02 -18.08 23.99
C GLN A 19 20.89 -16.69 23.38
N GLN A 20 19.70 -16.37 22.83
CA GLN A 20 19.40 -15.04 22.31
C GLN A 20 19.43 -13.98 23.43
N ALA A 21 18.75 -14.23 24.53
CA ALA A 21 18.73 -13.34 25.69
C ALA A 21 20.12 -13.09 26.28
N ARG A 22 20.91 -14.17 26.45
CA ARG A 22 22.29 -14.08 26.93
C ARG A 22 23.20 -13.28 26.00
N HIS A 23 23.06 -13.48 24.67
CA HIS A 23 23.83 -12.72 23.68
C HIS A 23 23.58 -11.20 23.79
N LEU A 24 22.37 -10.82 24.10
CA LEU A 24 21.96 -9.41 24.26
C LEU A 24 22.16 -8.86 25.67
N ASN A 25 22.61 -9.68 26.62
CA ASN A 25 22.64 -9.36 28.06
C ASN A 25 21.28 -8.86 28.57
N LYS A 26 20.20 -9.56 28.17
CA LYS A 26 18.81 -9.27 28.52
C LYS A 26 18.19 -10.48 29.24
N PRO A 27 17.10 -10.29 30.01
CA PRO A 27 16.33 -11.42 30.54
C PRO A 27 15.62 -12.18 29.40
N VAL A 28 15.26 -13.43 29.65
CA VAL A 28 14.38 -14.22 28.77
C VAL A 28 12.97 -13.67 28.93
N SER A 29 12.67 -12.60 28.20
CA SER A 29 11.42 -11.84 28.32
C SER A 29 11.18 -11.06 27.02
N GLY A 30 9.90 -10.76 26.74
CA GLY A 30 9.47 -10.15 25.49
C GLY A 30 9.23 -11.18 24.40
N ILE A 31 8.87 -10.70 23.23
CA ILE A 31 8.41 -11.52 22.11
C ILE A 31 9.33 -11.31 20.90
N TYR A 32 10.08 -12.35 20.57
CA TYR A 32 10.98 -12.38 19.43
C TYR A 32 10.21 -12.60 18.13
N VAL A 33 10.44 -11.74 17.15
CA VAL A 33 9.88 -11.82 15.80
C VAL A 33 10.79 -12.69 14.93
N ALA A 34 10.42 -13.95 14.77
CA ALA A 34 11.17 -14.88 13.91
C ALA A 34 10.91 -14.63 12.42
N ASN A 35 9.66 -14.24 12.10
CA ASN A 35 9.24 -13.78 10.79
C ASN A 35 8.22 -12.64 11.00
N PRO A 36 8.40 -11.45 10.41
CA PRO A 36 7.45 -10.36 10.57
C PRO A 36 6.12 -10.60 9.84
N GLY A 37 6.06 -11.53 8.89
CA GLY A 37 4.83 -11.89 8.17
C GLY A 37 4.23 -10.72 7.40
N TYR A 38 2.91 -10.54 7.54
CA TYR A 38 2.15 -9.49 6.86
C TYR A 38 1.99 -8.24 7.72
N VAL A 39 1.30 -8.34 8.85
CA VAL A 39 0.93 -7.18 9.69
C VAL A 39 2.15 -6.44 10.26
N LEU A 40 3.15 -7.17 10.76
CA LEU A 40 4.35 -6.54 11.30
C LEU A 40 5.26 -5.97 10.20
N ALA A 41 5.35 -6.65 9.05
CA ALA A 41 6.16 -6.18 7.92
C ALA A 41 5.59 -4.90 7.30
N ALA A 42 4.26 -4.80 7.15
CA ALA A 42 3.58 -3.59 6.67
C ALA A 42 3.91 -2.35 7.52
N SER A 43 4.19 -2.56 8.82
CA SER A 43 4.61 -1.50 9.75
C SER A 43 6.13 -1.38 9.92
N ALA A 44 6.91 -1.99 9.02
CA ALA A 44 8.38 -2.00 9.04
C ALA A 44 9.00 -2.50 10.37
N ILE A 45 8.34 -3.45 11.05
CA ILE A 45 8.93 -4.17 12.17
C ILE A 45 9.78 -5.32 11.62
N PRO A 46 11.10 -5.30 11.83
CA PRO A 46 11.98 -6.25 11.16
C PRO A 46 11.99 -7.63 11.84
N ARG A 47 12.48 -8.62 11.13
CA ARG A 47 12.93 -9.88 11.73
C ARG A 47 13.97 -9.59 12.81
N ALA A 48 14.02 -10.43 13.86
CA ALA A 48 14.88 -10.30 15.02
C ALA A 48 14.57 -9.07 15.91
N ALA A 49 13.41 -8.43 15.74
CA ALA A 49 12.86 -7.52 16.74
C ALA A 49 12.42 -8.31 17.99
N VAL A 50 12.49 -7.68 19.16
CA VAL A 50 11.92 -8.20 20.41
C VAL A 50 10.91 -7.19 20.92
N ILE A 51 9.61 -7.53 20.82
CA ILE A 51 8.50 -6.71 21.28
C ILE A 51 8.45 -6.80 22.81
N THR A 52 8.37 -5.67 23.48
CA THR A 52 8.37 -5.56 24.95
C THR A 52 7.07 -5.09 25.54
N SER A 53 6.23 -4.39 24.74
CA SER A 53 4.90 -3.98 25.15
C SER A 53 3.99 -3.74 23.94
N VAL A 54 2.68 -3.88 24.17
CA VAL A 54 1.59 -3.52 23.25
C VAL A 54 0.72 -2.50 23.97
N ASP A 55 0.48 -1.33 23.36
CA ASP A 55 -0.28 -0.20 23.94
C ASP A 55 0.16 0.16 25.37
N GLY A 56 1.46 0.14 25.61
CA GLY A 56 2.05 0.41 26.93
C GLY A 56 1.98 -0.77 27.91
N THR A 57 1.19 -1.80 27.66
CA THR A 57 1.10 -2.99 28.49
C THR A 57 2.29 -3.91 28.24
N PRO A 58 3.11 -4.25 29.24
CA PRO A 58 4.25 -5.16 29.08
C PRO A 58 3.82 -6.55 28.61
N THR A 59 4.59 -7.11 27.66
CA THR A 59 4.36 -8.45 27.12
C THR A 59 5.59 -9.34 27.36
N PRO A 60 5.88 -9.74 28.62
CA PRO A 60 7.06 -10.52 28.97
C PRO A 60 6.99 -11.97 28.51
N SER A 61 5.80 -12.51 28.23
CA SER A 61 5.54 -13.89 27.84
C SER A 61 4.63 -13.98 26.62
N LEU A 62 4.57 -15.16 26.00
CA LEU A 62 3.66 -15.39 24.87
C LEU A 62 2.20 -15.28 25.30
N ASP A 63 1.85 -15.71 26.54
CA ASP A 63 0.51 -15.56 27.09
C ASP A 63 0.09 -14.11 27.18
N SER A 64 0.91 -13.25 27.80
CA SER A 64 0.60 -11.82 27.92
C SER A 64 0.53 -11.12 26.56
N PHE A 65 1.35 -11.52 25.59
CA PHE A 65 1.29 -10.97 24.23
C PHE A 65 0.00 -11.37 23.51
N ILE A 66 -0.37 -12.65 23.56
CA ILE A 66 -1.62 -13.16 22.96
C ILE A 66 -2.83 -12.49 23.59
N GLU A 67 -2.85 -12.35 24.92
CA GLU A 67 -3.95 -11.70 25.63
C GLU A 67 -4.11 -10.22 25.20
N VAL A 68 -3.03 -9.44 25.26
CA VAL A 68 -3.10 -8.00 24.99
C VAL A 68 -3.35 -7.73 23.50
N LEU A 69 -2.59 -8.39 22.61
CA LEU A 69 -2.79 -8.21 21.17
C LEU A 69 -4.14 -8.80 20.71
N GLY A 70 -4.57 -9.90 21.32
CA GLY A 70 -5.85 -10.54 21.07
C GLY A 70 -7.06 -9.66 21.44
N ALA A 71 -6.89 -8.70 22.34
CA ALA A 71 -7.95 -7.76 22.70
C ALA A 71 -8.11 -6.59 21.70
N VAL A 72 -7.13 -6.35 20.82
CA VAL A 72 -7.20 -5.28 19.80
C VAL A 72 -8.11 -5.73 18.65
N PRO A 73 -9.20 -5.01 18.36
CA PRO A 73 -10.09 -5.32 17.23
C PRO A 73 -9.39 -5.19 15.87
N ASP A 74 -9.88 -5.92 14.87
CA ASP A 74 -9.40 -5.77 13.49
C ASP A 74 -9.79 -4.39 12.93
N GLY A 75 -8.86 -3.75 12.22
CA GLY A 75 -8.97 -2.36 11.76
C GLY A 75 -8.48 -1.33 12.76
N GLU A 76 -8.34 -1.69 14.04
CA GLU A 76 -7.80 -0.79 15.06
C GLU A 76 -6.26 -0.80 15.08
N ARG A 77 -5.70 0.30 15.60
CA ARG A 77 -4.26 0.46 15.73
C ARG A 77 -3.78 0.03 17.12
N ALA A 78 -2.67 -0.70 17.13
CA ALA A 78 -1.91 -0.98 18.36
C ALA A 78 -0.50 -0.42 18.26
N THR A 79 0.00 0.10 19.36
CA THR A 79 1.38 0.64 19.45
C THR A 79 2.30 -0.42 20.02
N LEU A 80 3.29 -0.84 19.25
CA LEU A 80 4.30 -1.80 19.67
C LEU A 80 5.60 -1.09 20.06
N ARG A 81 6.12 -1.41 21.25
CA ARG A 81 7.48 -1.02 21.66
C ARG A 81 8.37 -2.24 21.52
N TYR A 82 9.51 -2.08 20.86
CA TYR A 82 10.45 -3.16 20.60
C TYR A 82 11.88 -2.65 20.53
N TYR A 83 12.84 -3.56 20.59
CA TYR A 83 14.24 -3.31 20.23
C TYR A 83 14.71 -4.34 19.21
N THR A 84 15.80 -4.07 18.52
CA THR A 84 16.44 -4.99 17.58
C THR A 84 17.74 -5.55 18.15
N PHE A 85 18.22 -6.65 17.59
CA PHE A 85 19.50 -7.26 18.05
C PHE A 85 20.69 -6.35 17.79
N ASP A 86 20.64 -5.54 16.74
CA ASP A 86 21.71 -4.58 16.42
C ASP A 86 21.72 -3.38 17.38
N GLU A 87 20.55 -3.00 17.93
CA GLU A 87 20.37 -1.86 18.82
C GLU A 87 19.56 -2.22 20.07
N PRO A 88 20.05 -3.13 20.93
CA PRO A 88 19.26 -3.66 22.04
C PRO A 88 18.99 -2.65 23.17
N GLN A 89 19.69 -1.51 23.17
CA GLN A 89 19.51 -0.43 24.15
C GLN A 89 18.67 0.74 23.61
N ALA A 90 18.32 0.74 22.30
CA ALA A 90 17.54 1.78 21.67
C ALA A 90 16.11 1.28 21.39
N PRO A 91 15.14 1.48 22.32
CA PRO A 91 13.79 1.06 22.09
C PRO A 91 13.15 1.89 20.96
N LYS A 92 12.44 1.20 20.09
CA LYS A 92 11.71 1.75 18.96
C LYS A 92 10.21 1.59 19.19
N ILE A 93 9.42 2.47 18.59
CA ILE A 93 7.95 2.41 18.62
C ILE A 93 7.43 2.40 17.18
N ARG A 94 6.44 1.53 16.94
CA ARG A 94 5.68 1.48 15.69
C ARG A 94 4.22 1.25 15.99
N SER A 95 3.36 1.84 15.18
CA SER A 95 1.94 1.54 15.16
C SER A 95 1.69 0.47 14.11
N ILE A 96 0.95 -0.55 14.46
CA ILE A 96 0.43 -1.56 13.54
C ILE A 96 -1.09 -1.39 13.42
N THR A 97 -1.66 -1.76 12.28
CA THR A 97 -3.10 -1.94 12.14
C THR A 97 -3.39 -3.43 12.22
N MET A 98 -4.27 -3.82 13.13
CA MET A 98 -4.63 -5.23 13.28
C MET A 98 -5.48 -5.71 12.12
N ASP A 99 -5.09 -6.85 11.55
CA ASP A 99 -5.82 -7.53 10.49
C ASP A 99 -5.65 -9.05 10.64
N ARG A 100 -6.74 -9.73 10.89
CA ARG A 100 -6.81 -11.20 10.96
C ARG A 100 -7.64 -11.79 9.83
N MET A 101 -8.10 -10.95 8.90
CA MET A 101 -8.90 -11.39 7.76
C MET A 101 -8.16 -12.44 6.94
N TRP A 102 -6.90 -12.18 6.65
CA TRP A 102 -6.06 -13.06 5.82
C TRP A 102 -5.40 -14.19 6.62
N TYR A 103 -5.04 -13.92 7.87
CA TYR A 103 -4.25 -14.81 8.71
C TYR A 103 -4.81 -14.88 10.12
N PRO A 104 -5.62 -15.90 10.42
CA PRO A 104 -6.13 -16.08 11.79
C PRO A 104 -4.99 -16.31 12.76
N ALA A 105 -5.14 -15.81 13.97
CA ALA A 105 -4.17 -16.01 15.03
C ALA A 105 -4.32 -17.42 15.64
N ALA A 106 -3.20 -18.02 15.99
CA ALA A 106 -3.16 -19.34 16.62
C ALA A 106 -2.04 -19.43 17.65
N ARG A 107 -2.07 -20.48 18.45
CA ARG A 107 -0.96 -20.90 19.31
C ARG A 107 -0.55 -22.31 18.96
N CYS A 108 0.73 -22.50 18.65
CA CYS A 108 1.28 -23.77 18.26
C CYS A 108 2.26 -24.27 19.33
N ARG A 109 2.12 -25.51 19.75
CA ARG A 109 3.00 -26.16 20.73
C ARG A 109 3.69 -27.36 20.12
N ARG A 110 4.97 -27.52 20.42
CA ARG A 110 5.74 -28.67 19.92
C ARG A 110 5.33 -29.95 20.65
N ASP A 111 5.01 -30.98 19.90
CA ASP A 111 4.92 -32.34 20.41
C ASP A 111 6.27 -33.05 20.17
N ASP A 112 7.03 -33.22 21.25
CA ASP A 112 8.38 -33.83 21.17
C ASP A 112 8.34 -35.31 20.82
N ARG A 113 7.18 -36.01 20.91
CA ARG A 113 7.05 -37.41 20.51
C ARG A 113 6.91 -37.59 19.01
N THR A 114 6.21 -36.66 18.37
CA THR A 114 5.87 -36.78 16.95
C THR A 114 6.70 -35.82 16.09
N GLY A 115 7.33 -34.79 16.69
CA GLY A 115 8.02 -33.72 15.99
C GLY A 115 7.06 -32.72 15.31
N HIS A 116 5.76 -32.87 15.49
CA HIS A 116 4.76 -31.95 14.93
C HIS A 116 4.52 -30.72 15.82
N TRP A 117 3.85 -29.74 15.22
CA TRP A 117 3.46 -28.50 15.88
C TRP A 117 1.94 -28.32 15.78
N PRO A 118 1.13 -29.05 16.59
CA PRO A 118 -0.30 -28.81 16.62
C PRO A 118 -0.59 -27.36 17.03
N CYS A 119 -1.56 -26.74 16.34
CA CYS A 119 -1.96 -25.36 16.55
C CYS A 119 -3.42 -25.28 16.96
N ASP A 120 -3.69 -24.54 18.00
CA ASP A 120 -5.03 -24.15 18.46
C ASP A 120 -5.32 -22.73 17.94
N LEU A 121 -6.42 -22.57 17.19
CA LEU A 121 -6.89 -21.25 16.80
C LEU A 121 -7.26 -20.42 18.01
N LEU A 122 -6.87 -19.16 18.03
CA LEU A 122 -7.31 -18.24 19.06
C LEU A 122 -8.78 -17.84 18.82
N PRO A 123 -9.52 -17.48 19.87
CA PRO A 123 -10.90 -17.03 19.74
C PRO A 123 -11.00 -15.84 18.77
N PRO A 124 -12.08 -15.75 17.98
CA PRO A 124 -12.34 -14.58 17.16
C PRO A 124 -12.48 -13.33 18.04
N VAL A 125 -11.93 -12.23 17.58
CA VAL A 125 -12.00 -10.93 18.26
C VAL A 125 -13.25 -10.19 17.81
N ALA A 126 -13.73 -9.27 18.64
CA ALA A 126 -14.83 -8.38 18.27
C ALA A 126 -14.44 -7.58 17.00
N VAL A 127 -15.38 -7.44 16.09
CA VAL A 127 -15.23 -6.55 14.93
C VAL A 127 -15.09 -5.12 15.45
N ALA A 128 -14.16 -4.34 14.87
CA ALA A 128 -14.02 -2.94 15.21
C ALA A 128 -15.33 -2.18 15.02
N ALA A 129 -15.53 -1.15 15.83
CA ALA A 129 -16.64 -0.23 15.61
C ALA A 129 -16.53 0.40 14.20
N PRO A 130 -17.66 0.72 13.55
CA PRO A 130 -17.64 1.48 12.30
C PRO A 130 -16.81 2.76 12.48
N ARG A 131 -15.98 3.06 11.47
CA ARG A 131 -15.16 4.29 11.52
C ARG A 131 -16.06 5.51 11.51
N GLU A 132 -15.78 6.45 12.41
CA GLU A 132 -16.43 7.75 12.41
C GLU A 132 -15.90 8.61 11.24
N PRO A 133 -16.79 9.36 10.56
CA PRO A 133 -16.37 10.32 9.53
C PRO A 133 -15.35 11.32 10.08
N SER A 134 -14.34 11.61 9.30
CA SER A 134 -13.31 12.59 9.65
C SER A 134 -13.02 13.48 8.44
N SER A 135 -12.62 14.72 8.69
CA SER A 135 -12.36 15.68 7.61
C SER A 135 -10.92 16.18 7.64
N THR A 136 -10.39 16.53 6.48
CA THR A 136 -9.09 17.18 6.34
C THR A 136 -9.15 18.31 5.31
N THR A 137 -8.09 19.08 5.20
CA THR A 137 -7.98 20.18 4.23
C THR A 137 -6.76 19.99 3.36
N PHE A 138 -6.90 20.26 2.06
CA PHE A 138 -5.78 20.20 1.13
C PHE A 138 -4.86 21.43 1.30
N PRO A 139 -3.54 21.24 1.24
CA PRO A 139 -2.59 22.35 1.18
C PRO A 139 -2.84 23.18 -0.08
N ARG A 140 -2.91 24.50 0.06
CA ARG A 140 -3.12 25.42 -1.06
C ARG A 140 -1.93 25.42 -2.00
N GLN A 141 -2.19 25.36 -3.29
CA GLN A 141 -1.19 25.52 -4.33
C GLN A 141 -1.18 26.98 -4.83
N LYS A 142 -0.03 27.46 -5.31
CA LYS A 142 0.10 28.85 -5.83
C LYS A 142 -0.69 29.04 -7.13
N ASP A 143 -0.69 28.05 -7.99
CA ASP A 143 -1.46 28.02 -9.24
C ASP A 143 -2.86 27.48 -8.95
N GLN A 144 -3.89 28.21 -9.35
CA GLN A 144 -5.30 27.84 -9.10
C GLN A 144 -5.70 26.53 -9.79
N ARG A 145 -5.14 26.23 -10.96
CA ARG A 145 -5.39 24.98 -11.69
C ARG A 145 -4.83 23.80 -10.90
N LEU A 146 -3.60 23.94 -10.43
CA LEU A 146 -2.94 22.93 -9.60
C LEU A 146 -3.64 22.79 -8.23
N ASP A 147 -4.14 23.89 -7.65
CA ASP A 147 -4.94 23.84 -6.41
C ASP A 147 -6.22 23.05 -6.62
N THR A 148 -6.89 23.22 -7.76
CA THR A 148 -8.10 22.47 -8.08
C THR A 148 -7.78 21.00 -8.32
N LEU A 149 -6.80 20.67 -9.16
CA LEU A 149 -6.42 19.32 -9.51
C LEU A 149 -5.86 18.53 -8.32
N SER A 150 -5.08 19.18 -7.44
CA SER A 150 -4.54 18.52 -6.25
C SER A 150 -5.59 17.96 -5.30
N ARG A 151 -6.83 18.48 -5.36
CA ARG A 151 -7.98 17.95 -4.58
C ARG A 151 -8.58 16.67 -5.17
N SER A 152 -8.16 16.29 -6.35
CA SER A 152 -8.50 15.02 -7.00
C SER A 152 -7.40 13.99 -6.85
N LEU A 153 -6.25 14.34 -6.24
CA LEU A 153 -5.12 13.43 -6.04
C LEU A 153 -5.15 12.83 -4.64
N VAL A 154 -4.92 11.52 -4.57
CA VAL A 154 -4.83 10.76 -3.33
C VAL A 154 -3.61 9.85 -3.37
N MET A 155 -3.01 9.58 -2.21
CA MET A 155 -2.01 8.51 -2.11
C MET A 155 -2.74 7.19 -1.89
N VAL A 156 -2.49 6.24 -2.75
CA VAL A 156 -2.99 4.87 -2.64
C VAL A 156 -1.87 4.00 -2.09
N SER A 157 -2.14 3.25 -1.04
CA SER A 157 -1.29 2.16 -0.56
C SER A 157 -2.02 0.85 -0.75
N PHE A 158 -1.30 -0.16 -1.23
CA PHE A 158 -1.85 -1.49 -1.48
C PHE A 158 -0.93 -2.55 -0.89
N ASP A 159 -1.48 -3.32 0.03
CA ASP A 159 -0.76 -4.37 0.75
C ASP A 159 -1.31 -5.74 0.35
N MET A 160 -0.45 -6.60 -0.21
CA MET A 160 -0.84 -7.96 -0.59
C MET A 160 -0.54 -8.95 0.52
N PRO A 161 -1.52 -9.74 0.96
CA PRO A 161 -1.31 -10.77 1.98
C PRO A 161 -0.44 -11.93 1.48
N TYR A 162 -0.52 -12.26 0.19
CA TYR A 162 0.18 -13.39 -0.41
C TYR A 162 1.08 -12.96 -1.56
N SER A 163 2.21 -13.64 -1.73
CA SER A 163 3.03 -13.45 -2.93
C SER A 163 2.32 -14.01 -4.16
N VAL A 164 2.20 -13.20 -5.20
CA VAL A 164 1.55 -13.56 -6.47
C VAL A 164 2.61 -13.68 -7.55
N SER A 165 2.52 -14.75 -8.38
CA SER A 165 3.45 -14.95 -9.48
C SER A 165 3.37 -13.79 -10.49
N GLY A 166 4.51 -13.14 -10.74
CA GLY A 166 4.62 -12.01 -11.66
C GLY A 166 4.51 -10.65 -11.00
N VAL A 167 4.25 -10.60 -9.70
CA VAL A 167 4.24 -9.39 -8.89
C VAL A 167 5.48 -9.42 -8.00
N SER A 168 6.28 -8.35 -8.04
CA SER A 168 7.62 -8.35 -7.45
C SER A 168 7.64 -8.15 -5.94
N ASP A 169 6.67 -7.44 -5.40
CA ASP A 169 6.62 -7.03 -4.00
C ASP A 169 5.23 -7.33 -3.39
N ARG A 170 5.06 -7.00 -2.13
CA ARG A 170 3.80 -7.14 -1.37
C ARG A 170 3.23 -5.81 -0.93
N PHE A 171 4.01 -4.74 -0.95
CA PHE A 171 3.65 -3.41 -0.45
C PHE A 171 3.91 -2.39 -1.54
N TYR A 172 2.86 -1.70 -1.95
CA TYR A 172 2.90 -0.73 -3.05
C TYR A 172 2.31 0.60 -2.61
N SER A 173 2.77 1.67 -3.22
CA SER A 173 2.15 2.97 -3.09
C SER A 173 2.31 3.77 -4.37
N GLY A 174 1.29 4.57 -4.70
CA GLY A 174 1.30 5.42 -5.89
C GLY A 174 0.19 6.46 -5.84
N THR A 175 0.21 7.41 -6.77
CA THR A 175 -0.79 8.45 -6.88
C THR A 175 -2.05 7.93 -7.56
N GLY A 176 -3.18 8.07 -6.89
CA GLY A 176 -4.51 7.82 -7.45
C GLY A 176 -5.21 9.12 -7.85
N LEU A 177 -6.08 9.04 -8.85
CA LEU A 177 -6.93 10.12 -9.33
C LEU A 177 -8.39 9.86 -8.99
N VAL A 178 -8.99 10.73 -8.19
CA VAL A 178 -10.44 10.70 -7.94
C VAL A 178 -11.16 11.13 -9.20
N VAL A 179 -11.92 10.22 -9.80
CA VAL A 179 -12.66 10.44 -11.04
C VAL A 179 -14.17 10.61 -10.80
N ASP A 180 -14.62 10.11 -9.66
CA ASP A 180 -16.00 10.29 -9.20
C ASP A 180 -15.99 10.43 -7.67
N ALA A 181 -16.11 11.67 -7.18
CA ALA A 181 -16.06 11.95 -5.75
C ALA A 181 -17.36 11.55 -5.03
N ASP A 182 -18.49 11.54 -5.74
CA ASP A 182 -19.81 11.19 -5.18
C ASP A 182 -19.92 9.68 -4.96
N GLU A 183 -19.41 8.89 -5.91
CA GLU A 183 -19.35 7.41 -5.81
C GLU A 183 -18.07 6.91 -5.15
N GLY A 184 -17.08 7.79 -4.90
CA GLY A 184 -15.80 7.45 -4.28
C GLY A 184 -14.90 6.62 -5.18
N LEU A 185 -14.89 6.85 -6.51
CA LEU A 185 -14.07 6.10 -7.45
C LEU A 185 -12.73 6.78 -7.71
N VAL A 186 -11.68 5.97 -7.66
CA VAL A 186 -10.28 6.40 -7.87
C VAL A 186 -9.65 5.49 -8.91
N VAL A 187 -9.01 6.10 -9.89
CA VAL A 187 -8.16 5.40 -10.88
C VAL A 187 -6.71 5.42 -10.40
N VAL A 188 -6.03 4.31 -10.54
CA VAL A 188 -4.60 4.14 -10.19
C VAL A 188 -3.95 3.17 -11.18
N ASP A 189 -2.64 3.19 -11.31
CA ASP A 189 -1.96 2.22 -12.16
C ASP A 189 -1.94 0.80 -11.55
N ARG A 190 -1.80 -0.21 -12.41
CA ARG A 190 -1.69 -1.61 -11.97
C ARG A 190 -0.34 -1.93 -11.34
N ASN A 191 0.66 -1.09 -11.49
CA ASN A 191 1.90 -1.26 -10.77
C ASN A 191 1.70 -1.00 -9.27
N THR A 192 0.79 -0.08 -8.93
CA THR A 192 0.36 0.20 -7.55
C THR A 192 -0.69 -0.80 -7.05
N VAL A 193 -1.71 -1.14 -7.89
CA VAL A 193 -2.77 -2.10 -7.52
C VAL A 193 -2.81 -3.23 -8.55
N PRO A 194 -1.90 -4.23 -8.44
CA PRO A 194 -1.69 -5.23 -9.47
C PRO A 194 -2.74 -6.34 -9.51
N VAL A 195 -3.45 -6.57 -8.41
CA VAL A 195 -4.42 -7.67 -8.23
C VAL A 195 -5.62 -7.21 -7.39
N VAL A 196 -6.69 -7.98 -7.40
CA VAL A 196 -7.91 -7.66 -6.64
C VAL A 196 -7.82 -8.05 -5.16
N MET A 197 -6.88 -8.91 -4.79
CA MET A 197 -6.76 -9.47 -3.44
C MET A 197 -5.68 -8.75 -2.65
N GLY A 198 -6.09 -7.81 -1.80
CA GLY A 198 -5.20 -7.04 -0.94
C GLY A 198 -5.94 -5.93 -0.19
N ASP A 199 -5.24 -5.30 0.72
CA ASP A 199 -5.76 -4.22 1.55
C ASP A 199 -5.42 -2.87 0.90
N VAL A 200 -6.45 -2.11 0.59
CA VAL A 200 -6.35 -0.77 0.01
C VAL A 200 -6.48 0.27 1.11
N SER A 201 -5.56 1.21 1.16
CA SER A 201 -5.64 2.42 1.98
C SER A 201 -5.51 3.65 1.10
N ILE A 202 -6.44 4.60 1.24
CA ILE A 202 -6.47 5.83 0.46
C ILE A 202 -6.25 7.01 1.41
N THR A 203 -5.20 7.78 1.15
CA THR A 203 -4.81 8.93 1.99
C THR A 203 -5.08 10.23 1.25
N PHE A 204 -5.96 11.05 1.82
CA PHE A 204 -6.33 12.37 1.35
C PHE A 204 -5.47 13.44 2.03
N ALA A 205 -4.95 14.38 1.23
CA ALA A 205 -4.16 15.53 1.69
C ALA A 205 -2.97 15.15 2.61
N GLY A 206 -2.47 13.91 2.54
CA GLY A 206 -1.41 13.39 3.38
C GLY A 206 -1.76 13.23 4.87
N ALA A 207 -3.05 13.33 5.23
CA ALA A 207 -3.49 13.37 6.63
C ALA A 207 -4.62 12.39 6.97
N LEU A 208 -5.63 12.27 6.12
CA LEU A 208 -6.78 11.40 6.34
C LEU A 208 -6.65 10.11 5.54
N SER A 209 -6.43 9.00 6.21
CA SER A 209 -6.33 7.68 5.60
C SER A 209 -7.58 6.85 5.92
N ILE A 210 -8.24 6.35 4.89
CA ILE A 210 -9.42 5.49 4.99
C ILE A 210 -9.24 4.19 4.20
N PRO A 211 -9.96 3.12 4.52
CA PRO A 211 -9.93 1.90 3.75
C PRO A 211 -10.60 2.10 2.39
N GLY A 212 -10.07 1.41 1.39
CA GLY A 212 -10.67 1.27 0.08
C GLY A 212 -10.88 -0.20 -0.28
N ARG A 213 -11.38 -0.44 -1.48
CA ARG A 213 -11.51 -1.78 -2.06
C ARG A 213 -11.19 -1.71 -3.55
N VAL A 214 -10.61 -2.78 -4.08
CA VAL A 214 -10.43 -2.91 -5.52
C VAL A 214 -11.77 -3.24 -6.16
N VAL A 215 -12.15 -2.47 -7.18
CA VAL A 215 -13.39 -2.67 -7.94
C VAL A 215 -13.11 -3.35 -9.26
N TYR A 216 -12.07 -2.90 -9.95
CA TYR A 216 -11.72 -3.41 -11.27
C TYR A 216 -10.22 -3.33 -11.50
N VAL A 217 -9.66 -4.38 -12.09
CA VAL A 217 -8.27 -4.40 -12.59
C VAL A 217 -8.36 -4.69 -14.08
N HIS A 218 -7.90 -3.75 -14.88
CA HIS A 218 -7.99 -3.90 -16.33
C HIS A 218 -7.12 -5.07 -16.81
N PRO A 219 -7.63 -6.00 -17.63
CA PRO A 219 -6.88 -7.21 -18.02
C PRO A 219 -5.68 -6.92 -18.93
N LEU A 220 -5.69 -5.83 -19.69
CA LEU A 220 -4.67 -5.49 -20.68
C LEU A 220 -3.89 -4.23 -20.35
N HIS A 221 -4.58 -3.15 -19.93
CA HIS A 221 -3.96 -1.86 -19.70
C HIS A 221 -3.50 -1.67 -18.25
N ASN A 222 -2.49 -0.82 -18.07
CA ASN A 222 -1.92 -0.49 -16.77
C ASN A 222 -2.84 0.42 -15.95
N VAL A 223 -4.06 -0.02 -15.70
CA VAL A 223 -5.07 0.73 -14.95
C VAL A 223 -5.89 -0.17 -14.03
N SER A 224 -6.13 0.30 -12.83
CA SER A 224 -7.04 -0.29 -11.84
C SER A 224 -7.99 0.76 -11.32
N VAL A 225 -9.19 0.34 -10.93
CA VAL A 225 -10.19 1.18 -10.27
C VAL A 225 -10.40 0.67 -8.86
N ILE A 226 -10.29 1.57 -7.90
CA ILE A 226 -10.58 1.33 -6.50
C ILE A 226 -11.71 2.23 -6.05
N ALA A 227 -12.39 1.85 -4.98
CA ALA A 227 -13.46 2.63 -4.40
C ALA A 227 -13.25 2.85 -2.91
N TYR A 228 -13.74 3.97 -2.40
CA TYR A 228 -13.85 4.28 -0.98
C TYR A 228 -15.28 4.67 -0.62
N ASP A 229 -15.60 4.69 0.67
CA ASP A 229 -16.88 5.21 1.15
C ASP A 229 -16.77 6.74 1.36
N PRO A 230 -17.45 7.58 0.53
CA PRO A 230 -17.40 9.02 0.66
C PRO A 230 -17.88 9.55 2.02
N ALA A 231 -18.73 8.81 2.71
CA ALA A 231 -19.19 9.21 4.05
C ALA A 231 -18.04 9.30 5.06
N LEU A 232 -16.97 8.50 4.88
CA LEU A 232 -15.83 8.46 5.81
C LEU A 232 -14.92 9.70 5.75
N ILE A 233 -14.98 10.47 4.66
CA ILE A 233 -14.15 11.67 4.48
C ILE A 233 -14.82 12.98 4.94
N GLY A 234 -16.07 12.90 5.42
CA GLY A 234 -16.81 14.07 5.93
C GLY A 234 -16.81 15.26 4.95
N ASP A 235 -16.49 16.45 5.46
CA ASP A 235 -16.45 17.69 4.65
C ASP A 235 -15.10 17.91 3.93
N THR A 236 -14.29 16.88 3.75
CA THR A 236 -13.02 17.00 2.99
C THR A 236 -13.32 17.45 1.56
N PRO A 237 -12.75 18.56 1.06
CA PRO A 237 -13.13 19.16 -0.22
C PRO A 237 -12.51 18.43 -1.42
N VAL A 238 -12.79 17.14 -1.53
CA VAL A 238 -12.38 16.29 -2.66
C VAL A 238 -13.18 16.69 -3.91
N ARG A 239 -12.59 16.52 -5.09
CA ARG A 239 -13.22 16.82 -6.37
C ARG A 239 -12.98 15.69 -7.35
N SER A 240 -13.97 15.44 -8.20
CA SER A 240 -13.80 14.63 -9.40
C SER A 240 -12.89 15.38 -10.39
N ALA A 241 -11.91 14.68 -10.95
CA ALA A 241 -11.06 15.24 -11.99
C ALA A 241 -11.83 15.37 -13.31
N GLU A 242 -11.57 16.44 -14.05
CA GLU A 242 -12.01 16.55 -15.43
C GLU A 242 -11.06 15.80 -16.35
N LEU A 243 -11.55 14.83 -17.12
CA LEU A 243 -10.78 14.09 -18.12
C LEU A 243 -10.95 14.73 -19.49
N ASP A 244 -9.84 14.89 -20.23
CA ASP A 244 -9.85 15.18 -21.64
C ASP A 244 -9.49 13.89 -22.39
N LEU A 245 -10.46 13.35 -23.11
CA LEU A 245 -10.34 12.05 -23.79
C LEU A 245 -9.64 12.17 -25.15
N GLU A 246 -9.32 13.39 -25.59
CA GLU A 246 -8.57 13.63 -26.82
C GLU A 246 -7.08 13.56 -26.51
N LEU A 247 -6.34 12.75 -27.29
CA LEU A 247 -4.90 12.66 -27.17
C LEU A 247 -4.25 13.99 -27.56
N PRO A 248 -3.33 14.52 -26.72
CA PRO A 248 -2.66 15.78 -27.04
C PRO A 248 -1.67 15.60 -28.19
N GLU A 249 -1.56 16.62 -29.05
CA GLU A 249 -0.61 16.64 -30.16
C GLU A 249 0.85 16.76 -29.66
N GLU A 250 1.80 16.24 -30.45
CA GLU A 250 3.23 16.39 -30.20
C GLU A 250 3.63 17.86 -30.06
N GLY A 251 4.50 18.18 -29.12
CA GLY A 251 4.97 19.54 -28.81
C GLY A 251 4.01 20.34 -27.92
N ARG A 252 2.78 19.86 -27.64
CA ARG A 252 1.83 20.55 -26.76
C ARG A 252 2.40 20.67 -25.35
N PRO A 253 2.38 21.85 -24.70
CA PRO A 253 2.78 22.00 -23.32
C PRO A 253 1.78 21.31 -22.38
N VAL A 254 2.31 20.60 -21.40
CA VAL A 254 1.55 19.86 -20.37
C VAL A 254 2.25 19.95 -19.02
N TRP A 255 1.54 19.63 -17.96
CA TRP A 255 2.06 19.59 -16.59
C TRP A 255 1.85 18.19 -16.03
N VAL A 256 2.93 17.57 -15.53
CA VAL A 256 2.79 16.39 -14.69
C VAL A 256 2.54 16.85 -13.27
N VAL A 257 1.48 16.34 -12.66
CA VAL A 257 1.05 16.66 -11.29
C VAL A 257 0.81 15.38 -10.54
N GLY A 258 1.49 15.20 -9.41
CA GLY A 258 1.40 13.96 -8.65
C GLY A 258 1.78 14.14 -7.18
N LEU A 259 1.93 13.02 -6.50
CA LEU A 259 2.30 12.98 -5.09
C LEU A 259 3.65 12.27 -4.92
N LYS A 260 4.56 12.88 -4.16
CA LYS A 260 5.76 12.18 -3.70
C LYS A 260 5.44 11.25 -2.55
N GLY A 261 6.33 10.30 -2.25
CA GLY A 261 6.15 9.33 -1.17
C GLY A 261 5.91 9.93 0.23
N ASN A 262 6.17 11.24 0.41
CA ASN A 262 5.82 12.01 1.62
C ASN A 262 4.46 12.72 1.53
N ASN A 263 3.63 12.38 0.55
CA ASN A 263 2.33 12.99 0.23
C ASN A 263 2.38 14.48 -0.19
N GLN A 264 3.54 15.02 -0.52
CA GLN A 264 3.64 16.37 -1.03
C GLN A 264 3.31 16.41 -2.53
N VAL A 265 2.52 17.41 -2.93
CA VAL A 265 2.23 17.66 -4.35
C VAL A 265 3.53 18.04 -5.07
N ALA A 266 3.82 17.32 -6.13
CA ALA A 266 4.91 17.59 -7.05
C ALA A 266 4.35 17.99 -8.41
N THR A 267 5.05 18.90 -9.09
CA THR A 267 4.64 19.36 -10.42
C THR A 267 5.86 19.57 -11.31
N GLN A 268 5.72 19.22 -12.58
CA GLN A 268 6.74 19.49 -13.59
C GLN A 268 6.07 19.93 -14.90
N GLU A 269 6.47 21.08 -15.41
CA GLU A 269 6.08 21.53 -16.75
C GLU A 269 6.96 20.82 -17.79
N THR A 270 6.32 20.33 -18.85
CA THR A 270 6.98 19.62 -19.93
C THR A 270 6.18 19.75 -21.24
N ARG A 271 6.47 18.94 -22.22
CA ARG A 271 5.78 18.86 -23.52
C ARG A 271 5.57 17.42 -23.91
N VAL A 272 4.55 17.18 -24.68
CA VAL A 272 4.30 15.89 -25.33
C VAL A 272 5.44 15.64 -26.33
N ALA A 273 6.11 14.50 -26.18
CA ALA A 273 7.15 14.05 -27.11
C ALA A 273 6.59 13.20 -28.24
N GLY A 274 5.52 12.45 -27.98
CA GLY A 274 4.88 11.60 -28.96
C GLY A 274 4.01 10.51 -28.29
N LEU A 275 3.57 9.58 -29.12
CA LEU A 275 2.85 8.36 -28.68
C LEU A 275 3.71 7.16 -29.05
N ASP A 276 4.15 6.43 -28.06
CA ASP A 276 4.98 5.24 -28.23
C ASP A 276 4.42 4.04 -27.45
N PRO A 277 4.57 2.81 -27.96
CA PRO A 277 4.20 1.63 -27.21
C PRO A 277 5.21 1.33 -26.09
N VAL A 278 4.74 0.83 -24.95
CA VAL A 278 5.62 0.24 -23.96
C VAL A 278 5.96 -1.19 -24.38
N ASN A 279 7.23 -1.44 -24.63
CA ASN A 279 7.75 -2.73 -25.04
C ASN A 279 8.32 -3.49 -23.84
N PHE A 280 7.55 -4.44 -23.30
CA PHE A 280 8.06 -5.33 -22.29
C PHE A 280 8.88 -6.47 -22.88
N PRO A 281 10.02 -6.86 -22.27
CA PRO A 281 10.76 -8.02 -22.71
C PRO A 281 9.90 -9.29 -22.56
N LEU A 282 9.94 -10.15 -23.57
CA LEU A 282 9.22 -11.43 -23.56
C LEU A 282 9.73 -12.30 -22.41
N SER A 283 8.83 -12.74 -21.55
CA SER A 283 9.12 -13.71 -20.50
C SER A 283 9.20 -15.13 -21.09
N ARG A 284 10.10 -15.97 -20.55
CA ARG A 284 10.14 -17.40 -20.88
C ARG A 284 8.87 -18.15 -20.49
N THR A 285 8.12 -17.65 -19.51
CA THR A 285 6.81 -18.15 -19.11
C THR A 285 5.74 -17.27 -19.76
N MET A 286 4.81 -17.88 -20.51
CA MET A 286 3.65 -17.15 -21.02
C MET A 286 2.83 -16.66 -19.85
N ARG A 287 2.66 -15.35 -19.76
CA ARG A 287 1.83 -14.66 -18.75
C ARG A 287 0.99 -13.63 -19.45
N PHE A 288 -0.20 -13.39 -18.95
CA PHE A 288 -0.93 -12.18 -19.30
C PHE A 288 -0.11 -10.98 -18.81
N ARG A 289 0.17 -10.07 -19.72
CA ARG A 289 0.87 -8.82 -19.43
C ARG A 289 0.08 -7.67 -20.00
N ASP A 290 0.30 -6.53 -19.40
CA ASP A 290 -0.24 -5.29 -19.89
C ASP A 290 0.21 -5.05 -21.32
N SER A 291 -0.74 -4.73 -22.19
CA SER A 291 -0.49 -4.42 -23.59
C SER A 291 -0.85 -2.96 -23.81
N ASN A 292 0.07 -2.08 -23.47
CA ASN A 292 -0.12 -0.65 -23.66
C ASN A 292 0.53 -0.27 -25.00
N LEU A 293 -0.27 -0.31 -26.07
CA LEU A 293 0.19 -0.02 -27.41
C LEU A 293 0.32 1.48 -27.66
N GLU A 294 -0.46 2.29 -26.94
CA GLU A 294 -0.44 3.74 -27.08
C GLU A 294 -0.21 4.35 -25.70
N THR A 295 1.00 4.84 -25.47
CA THR A 295 1.34 5.61 -24.28
C THR A 295 1.90 6.96 -24.67
N LEU A 296 1.61 7.96 -23.86
CA LEU A 296 2.09 9.32 -24.04
C LEU A 296 3.52 9.43 -23.52
N ASP A 297 4.43 9.83 -24.38
CA ASP A 297 5.79 10.17 -24.03
C ASP A 297 5.93 11.67 -23.75
N LEU A 298 6.76 12.01 -22.78
CA LEU A 298 7.02 13.39 -22.39
C LEU A 298 8.50 13.73 -22.54
N VAL A 299 8.77 14.97 -22.96
CA VAL A 299 10.14 15.49 -23.02
C VAL A 299 10.68 15.65 -21.60
N ASN A 300 11.60 14.78 -21.17
CA ASN A 300 12.15 14.75 -19.82
C ASN A 300 11.04 14.69 -18.75
N GLY A 301 10.08 13.75 -18.89
CA GLY A 301 9.06 13.50 -17.87
C GLY A 301 9.70 13.14 -16.52
N PRO A 302 9.03 13.41 -15.38
CA PRO A 302 9.55 13.06 -14.08
C PRO A 302 9.64 11.53 -13.89
N ASP A 303 10.70 11.10 -13.22
CA ASP A 303 10.96 9.70 -12.86
C ASP A 303 10.88 9.46 -11.33
N ASP A 304 10.78 10.53 -10.53
CA ASP A 304 10.76 10.49 -9.07
C ASP A 304 9.36 10.58 -8.44
N PHE A 305 8.30 10.72 -9.26
CA PHE A 305 6.91 10.65 -8.84
C PHE A 305 5.99 10.25 -10.00
N ASP A 306 4.89 9.62 -9.67
CA ASP A 306 3.76 9.29 -10.53
C ASP A 306 2.58 10.28 -10.30
N GLY A 307 1.55 10.21 -11.13
CA GLY A 307 0.40 11.10 -11.01
C GLY A 307 -0.41 11.20 -12.29
N VAL A 308 -0.62 12.43 -12.75
CA VAL A 308 -1.39 12.72 -13.96
C VAL A 308 -0.70 13.74 -14.85
N VAL A 309 -0.99 13.66 -16.14
CA VAL A 309 -0.61 14.68 -17.13
C VAL A 309 -1.83 15.57 -17.35
N ALA A 310 -1.68 16.86 -17.11
CA ALA A 310 -2.76 17.83 -17.26
C ALA A 310 -2.46 18.85 -18.36
N ASP A 311 -3.49 19.30 -19.04
CA ASP A 311 -3.44 20.39 -20.01
C ASP A 311 -3.37 21.78 -19.34
N GLU A 312 -3.31 22.83 -20.14
CA GLU A 312 -3.29 24.23 -19.71
C GLU A 312 -4.54 24.69 -18.95
N ARG A 313 -5.65 23.91 -19.03
CA ARG A 313 -6.89 24.16 -18.31
C ARG A 313 -6.99 23.36 -17.00
N GLY A 314 -6.06 22.45 -16.77
CA GLY A 314 -6.05 21.53 -15.62
C GLY A 314 -6.88 20.26 -15.85
N ARG A 315 -7.28 19.96 -17.09
CA ARG A 315 -7.95 18.70 -17.44
C ARG A 315 -6.89 17.61 -17.61
N VAL A 316 -7.21 16.42 -17.15
CA VAL A 316 -6.30 15.26 -17.21
C VAL A 316 -6.39 14.62 -18.59
N VAL A 317 -5.26 14.59 -19.29
CA VAL A 317 -5.10 13.98 -20.63
C VAL A 317 -4.50 12.57 -20.56
N ALA A 318 -3.79 12.25 -19.48
CA ALA A 318 -3.25 10.92 -19.22
C ALA A 318 -2.97 10.70 -17.72
N MET A 319 -2.92 9.44 -17.30
CA MET A 319 -2.31 9.02 -16.05
C MET A 319 -0.79 8.91 -16.28
N TRP A 320 0.03 9.56 -15.46
CA TRP A 320 1.49 9.39 -15.48
C TRP A 320 1.84 8.21 -14.61
N SER A 321 1.95 7.07 -15.23
CA SER A 321 1.96 5.75 -14.61
C SER A 321 3.32 5.09 -14.68
N SER A 322 3.62 4.31 -13.65
CA SER A 322 4.82 3.49 -13.60
C SER A 322 4.58 2.15 -14.28
N PHE A 323 5.54 1.72 -15.09
CA PHE A 323 5.61 0.42 -15.73
C PHE A 323 6.88 -0.28 -15.26
N ALA A 324 6.73 -1.43 -14.61
CA ALA A 324 7.84 -2.18 -14.06
C ALA A 324 7.93 -3.59 -14.67
N TRP A 325 9.14 -4.03 -14.99
CA TRP A 325 9.41 -5.38 -15.51
C TRP A 325 10.75 -5.92 -15.05
N ASN A 326 10.87 -7.24 -15.02
CA ASN A 326 12.13 -7.90 -14.69
C ASN A 326 12.97 -8.10 -15.96
N SER A 327 14.16 -7.50 -15.99
CA SER A 327 15.20 -7.74 -17.00
C SER A 327 16.33 -8.56 -16.38
N GLY A 328 16.24 -9.90 -16.52
CA GLY A 328 17.15 -10.83 -15.85
C GLY A 328 16.95 -10.85 -14.33
N GLN A 329 17.94 -10.31 -13.57
CA GLN A 329 17.88 -10.17 -12.12
C GLN A 329 17.53 -8.76 -11.66
N ASN A 330 17.43 -7.81 -12.59
CA ASN A 330 17.16 -6.41 -12.28
C ASN A 330 15.67 -6.10 -12.50
N LEU A 331 15.10 -5.30 -11.61
CA LEU A 331 13.82 -4.64 -11.83
C LEU A 331 14.10 -3.35 -12.61
N GLU A 332 13.51 -3.22 -13.79
CA GLU A 332 13.52 -1.99 -14.57
C GLU A 332 12.16 -1.32 -14.45
N GLN A 333 12.16 0.01 -14.47
CA GLN A 333 10.94 0.81 -14.35
C GLN A 333 11.03 2.00 -15.29
N GLU A 334 9.91 2.33 -15.93
CA GLU A 334 9.74 3.48 -16.79
C GLU A 334 8.38 4.13 -16.53
N ASN A 335 8.32 5.47 -16.54
CA ASN A 335 7.07 6.19 -16.42
C ASN A 335 6.59 6.64 -17.79
N LYS A 336 5.32 6.39 -18.09
CA LYS A 336 4.62 6.76 -19.33
C LYS A 336 3.22 7.28 -19.02
N GLY A 337 2.68 8.09 -19.91
CA GLY A 337 1.29 8.54 -19.82
C GLY A 337 0.33 7.49 -20.37
N LEU A 338 -0.53 6.94 -19.52
CA LEU A 338 -1.68 6.14 -19.97
C LEU A 338 -2.81 7.11 -20.37
N PRO A 339 -3.31 7.10 -21.62
CA PRO A 339 -4.36 8.01 -22.08
C PRO A 339 -5.61 8.02 -21.20
N ALA A 340 -6.23 9.20 -21.05
CA ALA A 340 -7.38 9.38 -20.14
C ALA A 340 -8.63 8.63 -20.59
N ASP A 341 -8.78 8.33 -21.87
CA ASP A 341 -9.88 7.52 -22.41
C ASP A 341 -9.85 6.08 -21.87
N LEU A 342 -8.65 5.48 -21.71
CA LEU A 342 -8.49 4.16 -21.10
C LEU A 342 -8.86 4.17 -19.61
N ALA A 343 -8.56 5.27 -18.91
CA ALA A 343 -9.00 5.45 -17.53
C ALA A 343 -10.54 5.58 -17.45
N ALA A 344 -11.15 6.34 -18.37
CA ALA A 344 -12.59 6.48 -18.46
C ALA A 344 -13.30 5.16 -18.81
N GLU A 345 -12.73 4.37 -19.74
CA GLU A 345 -13.20 3.01 -20.06
C GLU A 345 -13.17 2.10 -18.83
N ALA A 346 -12.05 2.07 -18.10
CA ALA A 346 -11.93 1.26 -16.89
C ALA A 346 -12.97 1.63 -15.84
N VAL A 347 -13.27 2.91 -15.66
CA VAL A 347 -14.34 3.40 -14.77
C VAL A 347 -15.72 2.95 -15.24
N ALA A 348 -15.99 3.03 -16.55
CA ALA A 348 -17.26 2.57 -17.11
C ALA A 348 -17.48 1.06 -16.94
N LEU A 349 -16.41 0.27 -17.01
CA LEU A 349 -16.44 -1.19 -16.77
C LEU A 349 -16.55 -1.54 -15.28
N ALA A 350 -16.13 -0.63 -14.39
CA ALA A 350 -16.18 -0.81 -12.94
C ALA A 350 -17.58 -0.52 -12.34
N LYS A 351 -18.41 0.30 -13.02
CA LYS A 351 -19.80 0.64 -12.66
C LYS A 351 -20.78 -0.43 -13.12
#